data_cc7ba9a4518931150994f8edc89711d4
#
_entry.id   cc7ba9a4518931150994f8edc89711d4
#
_cell.length_a   1.000
_cell.length_b   1.000
_cell.length_c   1.000
_cell.angle_alpha   90.00
_cell.angle_beta   90.00
_cell.angle_gamma   90.00
#
_symmetry.space_group_name_H-M   'P 1'
#
loop_
_entity.id
_entity.type
_entity.pdbx_description
1 polymer ?
#
loop_
_entity_poly.entity_id
_entity_poly.type
_entity_poly.pdbx_seq_one_letter_code
_entity_poly.pdbx_strand_id
1 'polypeptide(L)'
;DFTFYFVGNIDLETAKPLIAEYLGALPAINRKETFKDTKMSIRKGVYKNEYAKEQQTPTATIVFLYSGRAPYTLKNDILLSFATQVLDMVYTEEVREKEGGTYGVNCFGDLQKYPKEQLLLQIVFQTDPAKKDKLAGIVVDELKKLAAEGPSDVHLQKVKEYMLKKYADNQKENGYWMNNLNDYFYYGMDMTEGYTDIVNSITAKDIQKFVSDLLKQGNEIEVTMTVPNK
;
A
#
# COMPACT_ATOMS: atom_id res chain seq x y z
N ASP A 1 -17.45 12.59 -21.04
CA ASP A 1 -16.85 11.41 -20.36
C ASP A 1 -15.90 11.78 -19.22
N PHE A 2 -15.92 13.05 -18.77
CA PHE A 2 -15.12 13.48 -17.62
C PHE A 2 -16.00 13.55 -16.37
N THR A 3 -15.44 13.16 -15.23
CA THR A 3 -16.01 13.40 -13.93
C THR A 3 -15.17 14.48 -13.24
N PHE A 4 -15.82 15.57 -12.79
CA PHE A 4 -15.15 16.67 -12.13
C PHE A 4 -15.44 16.63 -10.65
N TYR A 5 -14.40 16.63 -9.82
CA TYR A 5 -14.52 16.69 -8.36
C TYR A 5 -14.06 18.05 -7.87
N PHE A 6 -14.83 18.65 -7.00
CA PHE A 6 -14.51 19.90 -6.33
C PHE A 6 -14.54 19.66 -4.82
N VAL A 7 -13.42 19.86 -4.17
CA VAL A 7 -13.28 19.68 -2.73
C VAL A 7 -12.60 20.90 -2.15
N GLY A 8 -13.21 21.51 -1.12
CA GLY A 8 -12.66 22.67 -0.45
C GLY A 8 -13.75 23.63 0.04
N ASN A 9 -13.36 24.82 0.37
CA ASN A 9 -14.28 25.89 0.75
C ASN A 9 -14.93 26.50 -0.50
N ILE A 10 -16.01 25.88 -0.99
CA ILE A 10 -16.70 26.25 -2.21
C ILE A 10 -18.11 26.71 -1.86
N ASP A 11 -18.45 27.95 -2.23
CA ASP A 11 -19.84 28.42 -2.22
C ASP A 11 -20.58 27.87 -3.43
N LEU A 12 -21.60 27.03 -3.19
CA LEU A 12 -22.30 26.31 -4.25
C LEU A 12 -23.13 27.25 -5.12
N GLU A 13 -23.69 28.33 -4.58
CA GLU A 13 -24.54 29.26 -5.33
C GLU A 13 -23.71 30.08 -6.33
N THR A 14 -22.48 30.42 -5.94
CA THR A 14 -21.51 31.08 -6.81
C THR A 14 -20.88 30.13 -7.81
N ALA A 15 -20.57 28.89 -7.39
CA ALA A 15 -19.87 27.91 -8.23
C ALA A 15 -20.77 27.29 -9.32
N LYS A 16 -22.05 27.00 -9.01
CA LYS A 16 -22.98 26.36 -9.96
C LYS A 16 -23.08 27.02 -11.31
N PRO A 17 -23.35 28.37 -11.40
CA PRO A 17 -23.44 29.03 -12.69
C PRO A 17 -22.13 28.96 -13.48
N LEU A 18 -20.98 29.10 -12.83
CA LEU A 18 -19.68 29.02 -13.46
C LEU A 18 -19.40 27.59 -13.97
N ILE A 19 -19.72 26.58 -13.17
CA ILE A 19 -19.59 25.16 -13.59
C ILE A 19 -20.50 24.88 -14.78
N ALA A 20 -21.74 25.37 -14.76
CA ALA A 20 -22.67 25.20 -15.88
C ALA A 20 -22.17 25.90 -17.16
N GLU A 21 -21.63 27.09 -17.04
CA GLU A 21 -21.11 27.87 -18.17
C GLU A 21 -19.87 27.24 -18.77
N TYR A 22 -18.88 26.87 -17.96
CA TYR A 22 -17.57 26.43 -18.46
C TYR A 22 -17.45 24.92 -18.65
N LEU A 23 -18.05 24.13 -17.76
CA LEU A 23 -17.98 22.67 -17.85
C LEU A 23 -19.22 22.05 -18.45
N GLY A 24 -20.42 22.60 -18.13
CA GLY A 24 -21.67 22.14 -18.70
C GLY A 24 -21.83 22.43 -20.21
N ALA A 25 -21.05 23.38 -20.73
CA ALA A 25 -20.97 23.68 -22.16
C ALA A 25 -20.06 22.74 -22.95
N LEU A 26 -19.30 21.87 -22.27
CA LEU A 26 -18.45 20.89 -22.96
C LEU A 26 -19.31 19.90 -23.76
N PRO A 27 -18.90 19.56 -25.00
CA PRO A 27 -19.67 18.66 -25.84
C PRO A 27 -19.73 17.26 -25.20
N ALA A 28 -20.93 16.73 -25.05
CA ALA A 28 -21.17 15.37 -24.59
C ALA A 28 -21.67 14.50 -25.73
N ILE A 29 -20.98 13.40 -25.98
CA ILE A 29 -21.33 12.44 -27.03
C ILE A 29 -21.93 11.15 -26.47
N ASN A 30 -22.24 11.12 -25.16
CA ASN A 30 -22.81 9.97 -24.45
C ASN A 30 -22.04 8.65 -24.68
N ARG A 31 -20.73 8.74 -24.88
CA ARG A 31 -19.88 7.58 -25.07
C ARG A 31 -19.74 6.83 -23.74
N LYS A 32 -19.94 5.52 -23.77
CA LYS A 32 -19.55 4.65 -22.67
C LYS A 32 -18.11 4.21 -22.84
N GLU A 33 -17.26 4.66 -21.98
CA GLU A 33 -15.87 4.23 -21.98
C GLU A 33 -15.72 2.85 -21.33
N THR A 34 -14.83 2.07 -21.92
CA THR A 34 -14.40 0.79 -21.37
C THR A 34 -12.89 0.74 -21.41
N PHE A 35 -12.28 0.12 -20.42
CA PHE A 35 -10.84 -0.10 -20.46
C PHE A 35 -10.51 -1.31 -21.35
N LYS A 36 -9.37 -1.24 -22.02
CA LYS A 36 -8.80 -2.37 -22.74
C LYS A 36 -7.80 -3.07 -21.83
N ASP A 37 -8.12 -4.30 -21.39
CA ASP A 37 -7.15 -5.13 -20.68
C ASP A 37 -5.99 -5.47 -21.62
N THR A 38 -4.84 -4.85 -21.41
CA THR A 38 -3.59 -5.12 -22.15
C THR A 38 -2.95 -6.44 -21.76
N LYS A 39 -3.56 -7.18 -20.81
CA LYS A 39 -3.07 -8.44 -20.25
C LYS A 39 -1.70 -8.33 -19.59
N MET A 40 -1.28 -7.13 -19.27
CA MET A 40 -0.11 -6.92 -18.43
C MET A 40 -0.37 -7.47 -17.04
N SER A 41 0.60 -8.15 -16.49
CA SER A 41 0.51 -8.72 -15.15
C SER A 41 1.88 -8.78 -14.50
N ILE A 42 1.90 -8.71 -13.19
CA ILE A 42 3.11 -8.97 -12.43
C ILE A 42 3.52 -10.43 -12.65
N ARG A 43 4.81 -10.65 -12.74
CA ARG A 43 5.39 -11.99 -12.90
C ARG A 43 4.93 -12.88 -11.75
N LYS A 44 4.49 -14.08 -12.09
CA LYS A 44 4.10 -15.10 -11.11
C LYS A 44 5.29 -15.95 -10.70
N GLY A 45 5.16 -16.55 -9.51
CA GLY A 45 6.17 -17.39 -8.91
C GLY A 45 7.30 -16.56 -8.26
N VAL A 46 8.37 -17.26 -7.87
CA VAL A 46 9.52 -16.64 -7.22
C VAL A 46 10.51 -16.18 -8.27
N TYR A 47 10.93 -14.93 -8.16
CA TYR A 47 11.94 -14.34 -9.03
C TYR A 47 12.94 -13.54 -8.21
N LYS A 48 14.23 -13.83 -8.40
CA LYS A 48 15.33 -13.09 -7.81
C LYS A 48 16.23 -12.53 -8.89
N ASN A 49 16.63 -11.29 -8.72
CA ASN A 49 17.60 -10.63 -9.59
C ASN A 49 18.52 -9.75 -8.76
N GLU A 50 19.81 -9.94 -8.92
CA GLU A 50 20.83 -9.07 -8.36
C GLU A 50 21.69 -8.52 -9.48
N TYR A 51 21.93 -7.21 -9.44
CA TYR A 51 22.81 -6.56 -10.40
C TYR A 51 23.67 -5.50 -9.71
N ALA A 52 24.83 -5.26 -10.31
CA ALA A 52 25.78 -4.28 -9.81
C ALA A 52 25.75 -3.00 -10.64
N LYS A 53 25.84 -1.84 -9.97
CA LYS A 53 25.96 -0.54 -10.59
C LYS A 53 26.99 0.28 -9.82
N GLU A 54 27.88 0.97 -10.53
CA GLU A 54 28.80 1.92 -9.90
C GLU A 54 28.03 3.04 -9.21
N GLN A 55 28.43 3.34 -7.97
CA GLN A 55 27.84 4.37 -7.12
C GLN A 55 28.95 5.15 -6.43
N GLN A 56 28.73 6.45 -6.22
CA GLN A 56 29.67 7.30 -5.48
C GLN A 56 29.79 6.84 -4.02
N THR A 57 28.67 6.56 -3.38
CA THR A 57 28.61 5.96 -2.04
C THR A 57 28.11 4.53 -2.19
N PRO A 58 28.93 3.53 -1.82
CA PRO A 58 28.53 2.13 -1.89
C PRO A 58 27.25 1.87 -1.07
N THR A 59 26.18 1.46 -1.74
CA THR A 59 24.89 1.17 -1.12
C THR A 59 24.24 0.00 -1.82
N ALA A 60 23.64 -0.91 -1.08
CA ALA A 60 22.74 -1.91 -1.61
C ALA A 60 21.29 -1.44 -1.41
N THR A 61 20.49 -1.50 -2.46
CA THR A 61 19.04 -1.26 -2.42
C THR A 61 18.32 -2.57 -2.67
N ILE A 62 17.50 -3.01 -1.73
CA ILE A 62 16.76 -4.25 -1.79
C ILE A 62 15.27 -3.94 -1.88
N VAL A 63 14.59 -4.59 -2.81
CA VAL A 63 13.15 -4.49 -3.03
C VAL A 63 12.56 -5.90 -3.02
N PHE A 64 11.61 -6.13 -2.13
CA PHE A 64 10.73 -7.28 -2.18
C PHE A 64 9.35 -6.83 -2.65
N LEU A 65 8.74 -7.59 -3.54
CA LEU A 65 7.36 -7.39 -3.99
C LEU A 65 6.62 -8.73 -3.89
N TYR A 66 5.67 -8.78 -2.99
CA TYR A 66 4.71 -9.88 -2.87
C TYR A 66 3.42 -9.48 -3.58
N SER A 67 2.91 -10.35 -4.44
CA SER A 67 1.72 -10.05 -5.22
C SER A 67 0.69 -11.17 -5.15
N GLY A 68 -0.57 -10.79 -5.18
CA GLY A 68 -1.68 -11.73 -5.11
C GLY A 68 -3.00 -11.12 -5.53
N ARG A 69 -4.07 -11.85 -5.23
CA ARG A 69 -5.44 -11.36 -5.37
C ARG A 69 -6.10 -11.26 -4.01
N ALA A 70 -6.81 -10.17 -3.81
CA ALA A 70 -7.76 -10.00 -2.72
C ALA A 70 -8.94 -9.17 -3.23
N PRO A 71 -10.17 -9.40 -2.75
CA PRO A 71 -11.31 -8.56 -3.08
C PRO A 71 -11.04 -7.09 -2.72
N TYR A 72 -11.42 -6.18 -3.62
CA TYR A 72 -11.33 -4.74 -3.37
C TYR A 72 -12.46 -4.35 -2.41
N THR A 73 -12.16 -4.32 -1.12
CA THR A 73 -13.09 -3.98 -0.04
C THR A 73 -12.40 -3.11 1.00
N LEU A 74 -13.18 -2.24 1.68
CA LEU A 74 -12.66 -1.42 2.77
C LEU A 74 -11.96 -2.28 3.85
N LYS A 75 -12.52 -3.45 4.19
CA LYS A 75 -11.89 -4.34 5.18
C LYS A 75 -10.52 -4.82 4.74
N ASN A 76 -10.34 -5.21 3.48
CA ASN A 76 -9.05 -5.67 2.97
C ASN A 76 -8.04 -4.52 2.86
N ASP A 77 -8.48 -3.32 2.51
CA ASP A 77 -7.65 -2.12 2.52
C ASP A 77 -7.16 -1.79 3.94
N ILE A 78 -8.04 -1.84 4.91
CA ILE A 78 -7.70 -1.69 6.33
C ILE A 78 -6.73 -2.79 6.79
N LEU A 79 -6.96 -4.06 6.43
CA LEU A 79 -6.05 -5.16 6.77
C LEU A 79 -4.65 -4.98 6.17
N LEU A 80 -4.59 -4.50 4.92
CA LEU A 80 -3.31 -4.19 4.28
C LEU A 80 -2.60 -3.04 5.01
N SER A 81 -3.33 -1.99 5.39
CA SER A 81 -2.81 -0.90 6.20
C SER A 81 -2.29 -1.38 7.56
N PHE A 82 -3.01 -2.29 8.22
CA PHE A 82 -2.53 -2.91 9.47
C PHE A 82 -1.23 -3.69 9.25
N ALA A 83 -1.18 -4.52 8.21
CA ALA A 83 0.00 -5.33 7.92
C ALA A 83 1.24 -4.47 7.66
N THR A 84 1.12 -3.41 6.86
CA THR A 84 2.23 -2.50 6.56
C THR A 84 2.69 -1.74 7.81
N GLN A 85 1.76 -1.19 8.62
CA GLN A 85 2.11 -0.46 9.83
C GLN A 85 2.77 -1.36 10.88
N VAL A 86 2.29 -2.59 11.06
CA VAL A 86 2.92 -3.57 11.96
C VAL A 86 4.32 -3.90 11.48
N LEU A 87 4.51 -4.16 10.18
CA LEU A 87 5.82 -4.45 9.61
C LEU A 87 6.79 -3.26 9.76
N ASP A 88 6.35 -2.02 9.52
CA ASP A 88 7.17 -0.83 9.71
C ASP A 88 7.68 -0.71 11.16
N MET A 89 6.83 -1.02 12.14
CA MET A 89 7.22 -1.03 13.56
C MET A 89 8.23 -2.16 13.85
N VAL A 90 7.92 -3.38 13.42
CA VAL A 90 8.80 -4.55 13.62
C VAL A 90 10.16 -4.34 12.94
N TYR A 91 10.18 -3.83 11.72
CA TYR A 91 11.44 -3.56 11.01
C TYR A 91 12.24 -2.42 11.63
N THR A 92 11.58 -1.43 12.21
CA THR A 92 12.27 -0.41 12.99
C THR A 92 12.98 -1.04 14.18
N GLU A 93 12.32 -1.90 14.93
CA GLU A 93 12.88 -2.57 16.11
C GLU A 93 13.97 -3.58 15.74
N GLU A 94 13.70 -4.49 14.78
CA GLU A 94 14.59 -5.63 14.48
C GLU A 94 15.72 -5.27 13.52
N VAL A 95 15.46 -4.42 12.52
CA VAL A 95 16.45 -4.15 11.48
C VAL A 95 17.22 -2.86 11.75
N ARG A 96 16.53 -1.77 12.11
CA ARG A 96 17.16 -0.47 12.32
C ARG A 96 17.85 -0.39 13.68
N GLU A 97 17.13 -0.71 14.77
CA GLU A 97 17.64 -0.50 16.14
C GLU A 97 18.60 -1.60 16.57
N LYS A 98 18.26 -2.87 16.35
CA LYS A 98 19.12 -3.98 16.78
C LYS A 98 20.34 -4.19 15.90
N GLU A 99 20.18 -4.14 14.58
CA GLU A 99 21.26 -4.47 13.65
C GLU A 99 22.06 -3.26 13.20
N GLY A 100 21.46 -2.10 13.15
CA GLY A 100 22.08 -0.86 12.65
C GLY A 100 22.72 -1.04 11.28
N GLY A 101 22.37 -0.30 10.30
CA GLY A 101 22.89 -0.47 8.93
C GLY A 101 21.87 -0.11 7.88
N THR A 102 20.70 0.29 8.32
CA THR A 102 19.69 0.96 7.50
C THR A 102 19.11 2.16 8.23
N TYR A 103 18.70 3.16 7.47
CA TYR A 103 17.90 4.27 8.02
C TYR A 103 16.46 3.86 8.30
N GLY A 104 15.97 2.81 7.63
CA GLY A 104 14.64 2.27 7.81
C GLY A 104 14.30 1.27 6.69
N VAL A 105 13.31 0.46 6.97
CA VAL A 105 12.66 -0.43 6.01
C VAL A 105 11.26 0.10 5.81
N ASN A 106 10.86 0.38 4.58
CA ASN A 106 9.55 0.95 4.27
C ASN A 106 8.65 -0.10 3.63
N CYS A 107 7.43 -0.20 4.13
CA CYS A 107 6.40 -1.09 3.61
C CYS A 107 5.30 -0.30 2.90
N PHE A 108 4.97 -0.73 1.69
CA PHE A 108 3.90 -0.14 0.89
C PHE A 108 2.90 -1.22 0.52
N GLY A 109 1.63 -0.93 0.78
CA GLY A 109 0.53 -1.77 0.37
C GLY A 109 -0.26 -1.11 -0.76
N ASP A 110 -0.73 -1.89 -1.73
CA ASP A 110 -1.60 -1.42 -2.78
C ASP A 110 -2.67 -2.46 -3.09
N LEU A 111 -3.93 -2.05 -3.04
CA LEU A 111 -5.08 -2.87 -3.36
C LEU A 111 -5.82 -2.23 -4.53
N GLN A 112 -5.85 -2.90 -5.65
CA GLN A 112 -6.43 -2.41 -6.89
C GLN A 112 -7.68 -3.20 -7.27
N LYS A 113 -8.67 -2.52 -7.86
CA LYS A 113 -9.86 -3.13 -8.44
C LYS A 113 -9.70 -3.43 -9.92
N TYR A 114 -9.14 -2.49 -10.67
CA TYR A 114 -9.04 -2.56 -12.14
C TYR A 114 -7.59 -2.62 -12.61
N PRO A 115 -7.30 -3.30 -13.77
CA PRO A 115 -8.22 -4.05 -14.63
C PRO A 115 -8.70 -5.38 -14.01
N LYS A 116 -8.10 -5.80 -12.93
CA LYS A 116 -8.44 -6.98 -12.11
C LYS A 116 -8.04 -6.75 -10.68
N GLU A 117 -8.75 -7.34 -9.75
CA GLU A 117 -8.41 -7.28 -8.33
C GLU A 117 -6.98 -7.78 -8.09
N GLN A 118 -6.17 -6.94 -7.49
CA GLN A 118 -4.76 -7.21 -7.22
C GLN A 118 -4.37 -6.66 -5.85
N LEU A 119 -3.60 -7.44 -5.12
CA LEU A 119 -2.99 -7.08 -3.85
C LEU A 119 -1.48 -7.08 -4.00
N LEU A 120 -0.84 -6.00 -3.56
CA LEU A 120 0.60 -5.83 -3.55
C LEU A 120 1.08 -5.48 -2.14
N LEU A 121 2.18 -6.08 -1.74
CA LEU A 121 2.97 -5.68 -0.59
C LEU A 121 4.41 -5.51 -1.07
N GLN A 122 4.91 -4.29 -1.00
CA GLN A 122 6.28 -3.95 -1.36
C GLN A 122 7.06 -3.56 -0.11
N ILE A 123 8.27 -4.08 0.01
CA ILE A 123 9.20 -3.76 1.10
C ILE A 123 10.50 -3.28 0.47
N VAL A 124 10.96 -2.10 0.88
CA VAL A 124 12.15 -1.45 0.31
C VAL A 124 13.04 -0.94 1.42
N PHE A 125 14.34 -1.22 1.31
CA PHE A 125 15.34 -0.62 2.18
C PHE A 125 16.70 -0.49 1.50
N GLN A 126 17.53 0.34 2.10
CA GLN A 126 18.92 0.54 1.70
C GLN A 126 19.84 0.21 2.86
N THR A 127 21.00 -0.37 2.54
CA THR A 127 21.99 -0.77 3.52
C THR A 127 23.40 -0.80 2.95
N ASP A 128 24.39 -0.99 3.81
CA ASP A 128 25.75 -1.33 3.41
C ASP A 128 25.75 -2.64 2.60
N PRO A 129 26.44 -2.72 1.45
CA PRO A 129 26.54 -3.95 0.65
C PRO A 129 26.96 -5.18 1.46
N ALA A 130 27.82 -5.01 2.46
CA ALA A 130 28.26 -6.11 3.32
C ALA A 130 27.17 -6.68 4.24
N LYS A 131 26.12 -5.90 4.51
CA LYS A 131 25.00 -6.29 5.39
C LYS A 131 23.76 -6.76 4.62
N LYS A 132 23.74 -6.62 3.29
CA LYS A 132 22.54 -6.80 2.46
C LYS A 132 21.84 -8.14 2.68
N ASP A 133 22.59 -9.23 2.64
CA ASP A 133 22.02 -10.59 2.74
C ASP A 133 21.49 -10.88 4.15
N LYS A 134 22.20 -10.42 5.17
CA LYS A 134 21.75 -10.58 6.57
C LYS A 134 20.45 -9.84 6.81
N LEU A 135 20.39 -8.56 6.41
CA LEU A 135 19.20 -7.74 6.66
C LEU A 135 18.01 -8.19 5.79
N ALA A 136 18.27 -8.61 4.54
CA ALA A 136 17.25 -9.20 3.68
C ALA A 136 16.63 -10.45 4.32
N GLY A 137 17.47 -11.32 4.92
CA GLY A 137 17.01 -12.49 5.66
C GLY A 137 16.07 -12.11 6.82
N ILE A 138 16.47 -11.15 7.65
CA ILE A 138 15.65 -10.69 8.79
C ILE A 138 14.30 -10.13 8.31
N VAL A 139 14.31 -9.30 7.26
CA VAL A 139 13.08 -8.72 6.68
C VAL A 139 12.10 -9.82 6.23
N VAL A 140 12.60 -10.84 5.53
CA VAL A 140 11.77 -11.97 5.07
C VAL A 140 11.29 -12.82 6.25
N ASP A 141 12.13 -13.06 7.26
CA ASP A 141 11.78 -13.88 8.42
C ASP A 141 10.70 -13.20 9.28
N GLU A 142 10.79 -11.89 9.51
CA GLU A 142 9.75 -11.15 10.24
C GLU A 142 8.41 -11.10 9.48
N LEU A 143 8.43 -10.96 8.14
CA LEU A 143 7.22 -11.09 7.34
C LEU A 143 6.57 -12.49 7.46
N LYS A 144 7.39 -13.54 7.40
CA LYS A 144 6.92 -14.92 7.59
C LYS A 144 6.38 -15.15 9.01
N LYS A 145 7.02 -14.56 10.00
CA LYS A 145 6.58 -14.62 11.39
C LYS A 145 5.22 -13.93 11.57
N LEU A 146 5.03 -12.75 10.98
CA LEU A 146 3.72 -12.08 10.96
C LEU A 146 2.64 -12.98 10.31
N ALA A 147 2.97 -13.67 9.22
CA ALA A 147 2.06 -14.60 8.55
C ALA A 147 1.78 -15.88 9.36
N ALA A 148 2.69 -16.32 10.22
CA ALA A 148 2.57 -17.52 11.02
C ALA A 148 1.90 -17.27 12.38
N GLU A 149 2.24 -16.18 13.04
CA GLU A 149 1.89 -15.90 14.44
C GLU A 149 0.92 -14.72 14.59
N GLY A 150 0.89 -13.80 13.61
CA GLY A 150 0.20 -12.52 13.73
C GLY A 150 1.02 -11.48 14.49
N PRO A 151 0.51 -10.25 14.62
CA PRO A 151 1.15 -9.20 15.40
C PRO A 151 1.02 -9.45 16.90
N SER A 152 1.94 -8.91 17.71
CA SER A 152 1.78 -8.82 19.15
C SER A 152 0.59 -7.92 19.51
N ASP A 153 0.01 -8.14 20.70
CA ASP A 153 -1.08 -7.30 21.22
C ASP A 153 -0.66 -5.82 21.30
N VAL A 154 0.60 -5.56 21.65
CA VAL A 154 1.16 -4.21 21.74
C VAL A 154 1.18 -3.54 20.37
N HIS A 155 1.66 -4.22 19.33
CA HIS A 155 1.67 -3.69 17.97
C HIS A 155 0.25 -3.49 17.43
N LEU A 156 -0.64 -4.46 17.66
CA LEU A 156 -2.04 -4.35 17.26
C LEU A 156 -2.73 -3.11 17.84
N GLN A 157 -2.58 -2.88 19.14
CA GLN A 157 -3.20 -1.73 19.81
C GLN A 157 -2.62 -0.40 19.34
N LYS A 158 -1.30 -0.29 19.26
CA LYS A 158 -0.64 0.92 18.71
C LYS A 158 -1.12 1.26 17.29
N VAL A 159 -1.25 0.26 16.42
CA VAL A 159 -1.73 0.49 15.05
C VAL A 159 -3.20 0.90 15.04
N LYS A 160 -4.07 0.28 15.85
CA LYS A 160 -5.47 0.71 15.99
C LYS A 160 -5.58 2.19 16.39
N GLU A 161 -4.88 2.58 17.45
CA GLU A 161 -4.88 3.96 17.91
C GLU A 161 -4.37 4.93 16.84
N TYR A 162 -3.27 4.57 16.17
CA TYR A 162 -2.74 5.37 15.07
C TYR A 162 -3.74 5.54 13.94
N MET A 163 -4.38 4.45 13.48
CA MET A 163 -5.31 4.48 12.36
C MET A 163 -6.57 5.30 12.68
N LEU A 164 -7.12 5.15 13.90
CA LEU A 164 -8.28 5.93 14.33
C LEU A 164 -7.97 7.42 14.42
N LYS A 165 -6.81 7.76 15.00
CA LYS A 165 -6.34 9.15 15.05
C LYS A 165 -6.12 9.72 13.65
N LYS A 166 -5.41 8.98 12.79
CA LYS A 166 -5.14 9.37 11.42
C LYS A 166 -6.43 9.57 10.61
N TYR A 167 -7.42 8.70 10.79
CA TYR A 167 -8.73 8.84 10.16
C TYR A 167 -9.41 10.16 10.53
N ALA A 168 -9.45 10.49 11.82
CA ALA A 168 -10.04 11.74 12.31
C ALA A 168 -9.29 12.98 11.78
N ASP A 169 -7.97 12.90 11.63
CA ASP A 169 -7.18 14.00 11.08
C ASP A 169 -7.35 14.11 9.55
N ASN A 170 -7.36 12.99 8.83
CA ASN A 170 -7.54 12.96 7.39
C ASN A 170 -8.88 13.57 6.95
N GLN A 171 -9.96 13.41 7.73
CA GLN A 171 -11.27 13.99 7.42
C GLN A 171 -11.26 15.53 7.31
N LYS A 172 -10.21 16.19 7.80
CA LYS A 172 -10.01 17.64 7.70
C LYS A 172 -9.28 18.04 6.40
N GLU A 173 -8.75 17.07 5.66
CA GLU A 173 -7.90 17.28 4.51
C GLU A 173 -8.68 17.15 3.20
N ASN A 174 -8.52 18.12 2.30
CA ASN A 174 -9.16 18.08 0.98
C ASN A 174 -8.74 16.84 0.16
N GLY A 175 -7.47 16.45 0.25
CA GLY A 175 -6.93 15.29 -0.44
C GLY A 175 -7.61 13.98 -0.04
N TYR A 176 -7.97 13.85 1.22
CA TYR A 176 -8.73 12.69 1.71
C TYR A 176 -10.11 12.59 1.01
N TRP A 177 -10.86 13.66 0.97
CA TRP A 177 -12.18 13.67 0.32
C TRP A 177 -12.08 13.50 -1.21
N MET A 178 -11.04 14.06 -1.84
CA MET A 178 -10.79 13.88 -3.27
C MET A 178 -10.58 12.39 -3.61
N ASN A 179 -9.79 11.67 -2.81
CA ASN A 179 -9.55 10.24 -3.00
C ASN A 179 -10.84 9.42 -2.76
N ASN A 180 -11.57 9.70 -1.67
CA ASN A 180 -12.82 8.98 -1.39
C ASN A 180 -13.90 9.22 -2.48
N LEU A 181 -14.00 10.43 -3.02
CA LEU A 181 -14.89 10.71 -4.14
C LEU A 181 -14.48 9.92 -5.39
N ASN A 182 -13.16 9.83 -5.67
CA ASN A 182 -12.67 9.01 -6.76
C ASN A 182 -13.02 7.54 -6.55
N ASP A 183 -12.80 6.99 -5.36
CA ASP A 183 -13.12 5.60 -5.05
C ASP A 183 -14.62 5.33 -5.18
N TYR A 184 -15.45 6.25 -4.71
CA TYR A 184 -16.90 6.13 -4.80
C TYR A 184 -17.40 6.14 -6.25
N PHE A 185 -16.97 7.12 -7.06
CA PHE A 185 -17.48 7.26 -8.44
C PHE A 185 -16.78 6.33 -9.44
N TYR A 186 -15.50 6.05 -9.27
CA TYR A 186 -14.74 5.21 -10.20
C TYR A 186 -14.84 3.72 -9.87
N TYR A 187 -14.75 3.38 -8.59
CA TYR A 187 -14.80 1.98 -8.15
C TYR A 187 -16.16 1.55 -7.60
N GLY A 188 -17.09 2.49 -7.35
CA GLY A 188 -18.38 2.20 -6.71
C GLY A 188 -18.22 1.74 -5.27
N MET A 189 -17.22 2.25 -4.55
CA MET A 189 -16.88 1.82 -3.20
C MET A 189 -16.83 3.02 -2.25
N ASP A 190 -17.64 2.98 -1.20
CA ASP A 190 -17.52 3.92 -0.09
C ASP A 190 -16.41 3.43 0.86
N MET A 191 -15.30 4.19 0.91
CA MET A 191 -14.15 3.88 1.76
C MET A 191 -14.25 4.53 3.15
N THR A 192 -15.39 5.11 3.49
CA THR A 192 -15.61 5.79 4.77
C THR A 192 -16.64 5.10 5.66
N GLU A 193 -17.63 4.42 5.07
CA GLU A 193 -18.72 3.80 5.79
C GLU A 193 -18.24 2.66 6.68
N GLY A 194 -18.45 2.79 7.99
CA GLY A 194 -18.06 1.78 8.97
C GLY A 194 -16.55 1.67 9.24
N TYR A 195 -15.72 2.62 8.78
CA TYR A 195 -14.27 2.56 8.94
C TYR A 195 -13.83 2.31 10.38
N THR A 196 -14.35 3.09 11.33
CA THR A 196 -14.00 2.98 12.75
C THR A 196 -14.40 1.65 13.37
N ASP A 197 -15.57 1.12 12.99
CA ASP A 197 -16.06 -0.16 13.48
C ASP A 197 -15.22 -1.31 12.94
N ILE A 198 -14.85 -1.24 11.66
CA ILE A 198 -13.96 -2.23 11.05
C ILE A 198 -12.59 -2.21 11.73
N VAL A 199 -11.95 -1.03 11.90
CA VAL A 199 -10.65 -0.90 12.59
C VAL A 199 -10.72 -1.50 13.99
N ASN A 200 -11.77 -1.20 14.76
CA ASN A 200 -11.93 -1.74 16.11
C ASN A 200 -12.13 -3.27 16.11
N SER A 201 -12.80 -3.81 15.11
CA SER A 201 -13.08 -5.25 15.00
C SER A 201 -11.88 -6.10 14.57
N ILE A 202 -10.84 -5.51 13.96
CA ILE A 202 -9.66 -6.26 13.48
C ILE A 202 -8.94 -6.94 14.65
N THR A 203 -8.65 -8.22 14.48
CA THR A 203 -7.91 -9.06 15.42
C THR A 203 -6.52 -9.40 14.88
N ALA A 204 -5.62 -9.85 15.76
CA ALA A 204 -4.32 -10.38 15.35
C ALA A 204 -4.45 -11.53 14.35
N LYS A 205 -5.47 -12.37 14.52
CA LYS A 205 -5.76 -13.49 13.63
C LYS A 205 -6.22 -13.04 12.23
N ASP A 206 -6.94 -11.93 12.12
CA ASP A 206 -7.35 -11.39 10.82
C ASP A 206 -6.13 -10.94 10.03
N ILE A 207 -5.19 -10.24 10.68
CA ILE A 207 -3.94 -9.78 10.06
C ILE A 207 -3.05 -10.97 9.67
N GLN A 208 -2.87 -11.92 10.60
CA GLN A 208 -2.16 -13.17 10.35
C GLN A 208 -2.68 -13.87 9.10
N LYS A 209 -4.00 -14.09 9.06
CA LYS A 209 -4.65 -14.76 7.94
C LYS A 209 -4.46 -13.99 6.63
N PHE A 210 -4.63 -12.68 6.64
CA PHE A 210 -4.50 -11.82 5.47
C PHE A 210 -3.09 -11.91 4.86
N VAL A 211 -2.05 -11.78 5.69
CA VAL A 211 -0.64 -11.89 5.23
C VAL A 211 -0.32 -13.32 4.79
N SER A 212 -0.77 -14.32 5.55
CA SER A 212 -0.60 -15.74 5.18
C SER A 212 -1.24 -16.06 3.83
N ASP A 213 -2.45 -15.56 3.57
CA ASP A 213 -3.16 -15.79 2.31
C ASP A 213 -2.45 -15.10 1.13
N LEU A 214 -1.81 -13.95 1.34
CA LEU A 214 -0.96 -13.33 0.33
C LEU A 214 0.26 -14.19 0.03
N LEU A 215 1.02 -14.60 1.04
CA LEU A 215 2.24 -15.38 0.85
C LEU A 215 1.98 -16.77 0.23
N LYS A 216 0.86 -17.41 0.58
CA LYS A 216 0.45 -18.70 -0.02
C LYS A 216 0.20 -18.64 -1.52
N GLN A 217 -0.02 -17.45 -2.10
CA GLN A 217 -0.15 -17.31 -3.55
C GLN A 217 1.17 -17.49 -4.29
N GLY A 218 2.29 -17.47 -3.56
CA GLY A 218 3.61 -17.90 -4.06
C GLY A 218 4.22 -16.96 -5.10
N ASN A 219 3.84 -15.69 -5.12
CA ASN A 219 4.43 -14.71 -6.03
C ASN A 219 5.31 -13.74 -5.24
N GLU A 220 6.61 -13.86 -5.45
CA GLU A 220 7.65 -13.07 -4.80
C GLU A 220 8.66 -12.60 -5.85
N ILE A 221 8.94 -11.32 -5.86
CA ILE A 221 10.01 -10.71 -6.64
C ILE A 221 10.98 -10.08 -5.66
N GLU A 222 12.24 -10.48 -5.73
CA GLU A 222 13.36 -9.88 -5.02
C GLU A 222 14.31 -9.25 -6.04
N VAL A 223 14.56 -7.96 -5.88
CA VAL A 223 15.54 -7.25 -6.70
C VAL A 223 16.52 -6.55 -5.79
N THR A 224 17.80 -6.85 -6.01
CA THR A 224 18.91 -6.22 -5.29
C THR A 224 19.81 -5.50 -6.27
N MET A 225 19.96 -4.18 -6.07
CA MET A 225 20.97 -3.36 -6.71
C MET A 225 22.12 -3.16 -5.72
N THR A 226 23.33 -3.46 -6.12
CA THR A 226 24.53 -3.28 -5.28
C THR A 226 25.68 -2.64 -6.06
N VAL A 227 26.83 -2.51 -5.46
CA VAL A 227 28.06 -2.07 -6.15
C VAL A 227 28.82 -3.25 -6.73
N PRO A 228 29.63 -3.07 -7.80
CA PRO A 228 30.52 -4.13 -8.28
C PRO A 228 31.47 -4.60 -7.20
N ASN A 229 31.71 -5.89 -7.14
CA ASN A 229 32.79 -6.44 -6.32
C ASN A 229 34.12 -5.87 -6.82
N LYS A 230 34.88 -5.24 -5.93
CA LYS A 230 36.24 -4.80 -6.26
C LYS A 230 37.20 -5.98 -6.29
#